data_bd7151c3b29788e3ca274f9ee750e123
#
_entry.id   bd7151c3b29788e3ca274f9ee750e123
#
_cell.length_a   1.000
_cell.length_b   1.000
_cell.length_c   1.000
_cell.angle_alpha   90.00
_cell.angle_beta   90.00
_cell.angle_gamma   90.00
#
_symmetry.space_group_name_H-M   'P 1'
#
loop_
_entity.id
_entity.type
_entity.pdbx_description
1 polymer ?
#
loop_
_entity_poly.entity_id
_entity_poly.type
_entity_poly.pdbx_seq_one_letter_code
_entity_poly.pdbx_strand_id
1 'polypeptide(L)'
;MSGWQLQRFIVYRDKSQTESAYERGLRDMLVLKAMFDQCKNKIAEEPTVVLDIMSELGSYLTTNLDVREISYLAQNIGKMDFSSDTVIKLPGEVRMGETYAEFYPDKDWLHDFVANTFCEKIS
;
A
#
# COMPACT_ATOMS: atom_id res chain seq x y z
N MET A 1 10.63 14.12 9.30
CA MET A 1 9.24 14.24 9.82
C MET A 1 9.15 13.35 11.04
N SER A 2 8.61 13.84 12.17
CA SER A 2 8.39 13.00 13.37
C SER A 2 7.17 12.09 13.17
N GLY A 3 7.05 10.99 13.95
CA GLY A 3 5.90 10.09 13.86
C GLY A 3 4.55 10.80 14.06
N TRP A 4 4.50 11.79 14.96
CA TRP A 4 3.30 12.60 15.17
C TRP A 4 2.94 13.47 13.95
N GLN A 5 3.94 14.06 13.29
CA GLN A 5 3.71 14.83 12.05
C GLN A 5 3.22 13.92 10.92
N LEU A 6 3.79 12.70 10.82
CA LEU A 6 3.38 11.70 9.86
C LEU A 6 1.93 11.27 10.09
N GLN A 7 1.57 10.98 11.34
CA GLN A 7 0.21 10.62 11.70
C GLN A 7 -0.78 11.73 11.29
N ARG A 8 -0.50 12.99 11.59
CA ARG A 8 -1.35 14.11 11.18
C ARG A 8 -1.46 14.23 9.67
N PHE A 9 -0.38 14.00 8.94
CA PHE A 9 -0.37 14.06 7.49
C PHE A 9 -1.28 12.99 6.87
N ILE A 10 -1.26 11.75 7.40
CA ILE A 10 -2.08 10.62 6.94
C ILE A 10 -3.57 10.85 7.28
N VAL A 11 -3.87 11.27 8.51
CA VAL A 11 -5.26 11.38 8.98
C VAL A 11 -5.96 12.66 8.53
N TYR A 12 -5.22 13.67 8.07
CA TYR A 12 -5.81 14.92 7.64
C TYR A 12 -6.83 14.72 6.54
N ARG A 13 -8.01 15.31 6.71
CA ARG A 13 -9.09 15.28 5.73
C ARG A 13 -9.79 16.63 5.70
N ASP A 14 -9.90 17.20 4.53
CA ASP A 14 -10.76 18.35 4.29
C ASP A 14 -12.19 17.85 4.08
N LYS A 15 -13.02 18.01 5.11
CA LYS A 15 -14.43 17.55 5.12
C LYS A 15 -15.33 18.39 4.21
N SER A 16 -14.86 19.52 3.70
CA SER A 16 -15.64 20.37 2.78
C SER A 16 -15.60 19.87 1.34
N GLN A 17 -14.68 18.94 1.02
CA GLN A 17 -14.48 18.43 -0.33
C GLN A 17 -14.92 16.96 -0.45
N THR A 18 -15.71 16.67 -1.48
CA THR A 18 -16.22 15.32 -1.76
C THR A 18 -15.07 14.35 -2.09
N GLU A 19 -14.02 14.86 -2.73
CA GLU A 19 -12.84 14.06 -3.13
C GLU A 19 -11.77 13.92 -2.03
N SER A 20 -12.03 14.40 -0.82
CA SER A 20 -11.05 14.40 0.28
C SER A 20 -10.54 13.00 0.67
N ALA A 21 -11.32 11.96 0.40
CA ALA A 21 -10.89 10.57 0.60
C ALA A 21 -9.83 10.14 -0.42
N TYR A 22 -9.97 10.60 -1.67
CA TYR A 22 -9.00 10.34 -2.73
C TYR A 22 -7.67 11.05 -2.47
N GLU A 23 -7.71 12.34 -2.12
CA GLU A 23 -6.50 13.10 -1.77
C GLU A 23 -5.76 12.49 -0.58
N ARG A 24 -6.50 11.97 0.40
CA ARG A 24 -5.89 11.20 1.49
C ARG A 24 -5.18 9.96 0.96
N GLY A 25 -5.82 9.19 0.10
CA GLY A 25 -5.20 8.02 -0.52
C GLY A 25 -3.89 8.34 -1.25
N LEU A 26 -3.81 9.47 -1.95
CA LEU A 26 -2.56 9.91 -2.57
C LEU A 26 -1.46 10.20 -1.53
N ARG A 27 -1.80 10.84 -0.40
CA ARG A 27 -0.84 11.06 0.70
C ARG A 27 -0.39 9.75 1.35
N ASP A 28 -1.31 8.81 1.55
CA ASP A 28 -1.01 7.48 2.07
C ASP A 28 -0.01 6.77 1.15
N MET A 29 -0.18 6.86 -0.17
CA MET A 29 0.73 6.30 -1.15
C MET A 29 2.12 6.96 -1.12
N LEU A 30 2.21 8.28 -0.94
CA LEU A 30 3.49 8.98 -0.79
C LEU A 30 4.24 8.49 0.46
N VAL A 31 3.53 8.28 1.55
CA VAL A 31 4.11 7.76 2.79
C VAL A 31 4.58 6.32 2.60
N LEU A 32 3.75 5.47 2.01
CA LEU A 32 4.11 4.07 1.73
C LEU A 32 5.35 3.98 0.83
N LYS A 33 5.41 4.80 -0.22
CA LYS A 33 6.60 4.88 -1.08
C LYS A 33 7.84 5.29 -0.30
N ALA A 34 7.76 6.36 0.50
CA ALA A 34 8.89 6.82 1.30
C ALA A 34 9.36 5.77 2.31
N MET A 35 8.42 5.07 2.94
CA MET A 35 8.74 3.94 3.85
C MET A 35 9.39 2.79 3.09
N PHE A 36 8.87 2.42 1.92
CA PHE A 36 9.44 1.36 1.10
C PHE A 36 10.89 1.69 0.68
N ASP A 37 11.13 2.90 0.18
CA ASP A 37 12.46 3.36 -0.22
C ASP A 37 13.44 3.35 0.98
N GLN A 38 13.00 3.77 2.16
CA GLN A 38 13.82 3.73 3.37
C GLN A 38 14.10 2.29 3.83
N CYS A 39 13.11 1.42 3.83
CA CYS A 39 13.29 0.01 4.16
C CYS A 39 14.27 -0.66 3.18
N LYS A 40 14.10 -0.42 1.88
CA LYS A 40 14.98 -0.94 0.85
C LYS A 40 16.45 -0.53 1.08
N ASN A 41 16.68 0.75 1.36
CA ASN A 41 18.02 1.27 1.64
C ASN A 41 18.60 0.66 2.93
N LYS A 42 17.81 0.61 3.99
CA LYS A 42 18.23 0.03 5.26
C LYS A 42 18.57 -1.45 5.15
N ILE A 43 17.76 -2.24 4.45
CA ILE A 43 18.03 -3.67 4.23
C ILE A 43 19.27 -3.86 3.38
N ALA A 44 19.55 -2.97 2.41
CA ALA A 44 20.78 -3.02 1.63
C ALA A 44 22.04 -2.71 2.47
N GLU A 45 21.94 -1.77 3.41
CA GLU A 45 23.03 -1.41 4.32
C GLU A 45 23.23 -2.46 5.41
N GLU A 46 22.15 -2.96 6.00
CA GLU A 46 22.14 -3.86 7.15
C GLU A 46 21.01 -4.91 7.01
N PRO A 47 21.29 -6.06 6.38
CA PRO A 47 20.25 -7.08 6.13
C PRO A 47 19.57 -7.61 7.41
N THR A 48 20.24 -7.54 8.55
CA THR A 48 19.68 -8.01 9.83
C THR A 48 18.54 -7.14 10.35
N VAL A 49 18.40 -5.90 9.86
CA VAL A 49 17.31 -4.99 10.24
C VAL A 49 15.91 -5.58 9.96
N VAL A 50 15.82 -6.55 9.05
CA VAL A 50 14.56 -7.27 8.79
C VAL A 50 14.07 -7.98 10.04
N LEU A 51 14.98 -8.58 10.83
CA LEU A 51 14.62 -9.28 12.07
C LEU A 51 14.12 -8.31 13.13
N ASP A 52 14.74 -7.13 13.21
CA ASP A 52 14.33 -6.08 14.15
C ASP A 52 12.93 -5.55 13.77
N ILE A 53 12.70 -5.27 12.49
CA ILE A 53 11.40 -4.84 11.99
C ILE A 53 10.35 -5.91 12.31
N MET A 54 10.63 -7.19 12.05
CA MET A 54 9.70 -8.28 12.33
C MET A 54 9.43 -8.46 13.82
N SER A 55 10.45 -8.26 14.67
CA SER A 55 10.29 -8.31 16.12
C SER A 55 9.35 -7.20 16.62
N GLU A 56 9.53 -5.97 16.14
CA GLU A 56 8.69 -4.82 16.51
C GLU A 56 7.26 -4.95 15.98
N LEU A 57 7.10 -5.40 14.73
CA LEU A 57 5.78 -5.53 14.10
C LEU A 57 5.05 -6.81 14.49
N GLY A 58 5.75 -7.82 15.00
CA GLY A 58 5.18 -9.15 15.28
C GLY A 58 3.98 -9.15 16.23
N SER A 59 3.90 -8.15 17.13
CA SER A 59 2.76 -7.98 18.03
C SER A 59 1.53 -7.33 17.34
N TYR A 60 1.72 -6.71 16.19
CA TYR A 60 0.67 -5.97 15.44
C TYR A 60 0.27 -6.66 14.15
N LEU A 61 1.06 -7.65 13.68
CA LEU A 61 0.82 -8.36 12.43
C LEU A 61 0.38 -9.78 12.71
N THR A 62 -0.73 -10.18 12.09
CA THR A 62 -1.10 -11.59 11.95
C THR A 62 -0.83 -11.99 10.51
N THR A 63 0.09 -12.94 10.32
CA THR A 63 0.48 -13.44 9.01
C THR A 63 0.64 -14.96 9.03
N ASN A 64 0.40 -15.61 7.93
CA ASN A 64 0.69 -17.02 7.70
C ASN A 64 2.07 -17.25 7.05
N LEU A 65 2.85 -16.17 6.81
CA LEU A 65 4.19 -16.28 6.29
C LEU A 65 5.15 -16.80 7.36
N ASP A 66 5.96 -17.78 7.01
CA ASP A 66 7.04 -18.25 7.87
C ASP A 66 8.32 -17.39 7.74
N VAL A 67 9.30 -17.62 8.60
CA VAL A 67 10.56 -16.86 8.62
C VAL A 67 11.34 -17.00 7.30
N ARG A 68 11.23 -18.14 6.61
CA ARG A 68 11.92 -18.37 5.32
C ARG A 68 11.28 -17.56 4.21
N GLU A 69 9.95 -17.52 4.18
CA GLU A 69 9.18 -16.72 3.22
C GLU A 69 9.43 -15.22 3.42
N ILE A 70 9.44 -14.76 4.67
CA ILE A 70 9.79 -13.37 5.00
C ILE A 70 11.22 -13.06 4.58
N SER A 71 12.18 -13.94 4.87
CA SER A 71 13.57 -13.77 4.45
C SER A 71 13.73 -13.72 2.93
N TYR A 72 12.98 -14.56 2.21
CA TYR A 72 12.96 -14.55 0.75
C TYR A 72 12.42 -13.22 0.20
N LEU A 73 11.32 -12.71 0.75
CA LEU A 73 10.78 -11.41 0.37
C LEU A 73 11.76 -10.28 0.65
N ALA A 74 12.39 -10.28 1.83
CA ALA A 74 13.38 -9.28 2.21
C ALA A 74 14.60 -9.26 1.28
N GLN A 75 15.11 -10.44 0.89
CA GLN A 75 16.24 -10.55 -0.07
C GLN A 75 15.88 -10.03 -1.47
N ASN A 76 14.61 -10.09 -1.84
CA ASN A 76 14.14 -9.64 -3.15
C ASN A 76 13.63 -8.19 -3.14
N ILE A 77 13.51 -7.54 -1.99
CA ILE A 77 13.00 -6.15 -1.89
C ILE A 77 13.81 -5.18 -2.76
N GLY A 78 15.12 -5.43 -2.93
CA GLY A 78 16.00 -4.64 -3.79
C GLY A 78 15.58 -4.64 -5.27
N LYS A 79 14.89 -5.70 -5.72
CA LYS A 79 14.41 -5.87 -7.09
C LYS A 79 12.99 -5.35 -7.28
N MET A 80 12.28 -5.06 -6.19
CA MET A 80 10.93 -4.53 -6.24
C MET A 80 10.96 -3.04 -6.56
N ASP A 81 10.01 -2.60 -7.34
CA ASP A 81 9.78 -1.19 -7.63
C ASP A 81 8.43 -0.75 -7.06
N PHE A 82 8.45 0.39 -6.39
CA PHE A 82 7.27 1.08 -5.91
C PHE A 82 7.27 2.48 -6.52
N SER A 83 6.92 2.55 -7.80
CA SER A 83 6.80 3.80 -8.54
C SER A 83 5.34 4.24 -8.68
N SER A 84 5.13 5.47 -9.14
CA SER A 84 3.79 5.97 -9.46
C SER A 84 3.08 5.10 -10.51
N ASP A 85 3.85 4.47 -11.39
CA ASP A 85 3.33 3.66 -12.50
C ASP A 85 2.86 2.28 -12.04
N THR A 86 3.33 1.82 -10.87
CA THR A 86 2.87 0.56 -10.24
C THR A 86 1.66 0.76 -9.34
N VAL A 87 1.28 2.01 -9.08
CA VAL A 87 0.09 2.35 -8.29
C VAL A 87 -1.10 2.54 -9.20
N ILE A 88 -2.01 1.60 -9.16
CA ILE A 88 -3.19 1.60 -10.02
C ILE A 88 -4.38 2.12 -9.24
N LYS A 89 -5.00 3.18 -9.76
CA LYS A 89 -6.27 3.68 -9.24
C LYS A 89 -7.40 2.81 -9.79
N LEU A 90 -8.20 2.25 -8.90
CA LEU A 90 -9.42 1.56 -9.29
C LEU A 90 -10.41 2.57 -9.91
N PRO A 91 -10.82 2.41 -11.16
CA PRO A 91 -11.86 3.25 -11.78
C PRO A 91 -13.21 3.03 -11.11
N GLY A 92 -14.02 4.08 -11.07
CA GLY A 92 -15.36 4.02 -10.50
C GLY A 92 -15.91 5.41 -10.23
N GLU A 93 -17.10 5.45 -9.66
CA GLU A 93 -17.83 6.67 -9.35
C GLU A 93 -18.05 6.81 -7.85
N VAL A 94 -17.96 8.04 -7.35
CA VAL A 94 -18.37 8.38 -5.99
C VAL A 94 -19.79 8.91 -6.05
N ARG A 95 -20.70 8.31 -5.30
CA ARG A 95 -22.09 8.76 -5.15
C ARG A 95 -22.39 9.04 -3.69
N MET A 96 -23.24 10.02 -3.43
CA MET A 96 -23.74 10.25 -2.07
C MET A 96 -24.81 9.20 -1.74
N GLY A 97 -24.51 8.37 -0.74
CA GLY A 97 -25.50 7.52 -0.09
C GLY A 97 -26.32 8.30 0.94
N GLU A 98 -27.15 7.60 1.71
CA GLU A 98 -28.00 8.23 2.72
C GLU A 98 -27.20 8.92 3.83
N THR A 99 -26.05 8.39 4.23
CA THR A 99 -25.24 8.89 5.35
C THR A 99 -23.80 9.23 4.95
N TYR A 100 -23.23 8.50 4.00
CA TYR A 100 -21.83 8.62 3.59
C TYR A 100 -21.70 8.57 2.07
N ALA A 101 -20.58 9.10 1.58
CA ALA A 101 -20.18 8.89 0.19
C ALA A 101 -19.80 7.42 -0.01
N GLU A 102 -20.34 6.80 -1.05
CA GLU A 102 -20.13 5.42 -1.45
C GLU A 102 -19.35 5.38 -2.76
N PHE A 103 -18.41 4.45 -2.86
CA PHE A 103 -17.64 4.23 -4.08
C PHE A 103 -18.18 3.03 -4.84
N TYR A 104 -18.51 3.22 -6.09
CA TYR A 104 -18.99 2.19 -7.00
C TYR A 104 -17.90 1.87 -8.02
N PRO A 105 -17.16 0.76 -7.85
CA PRO A 105 -16.09 0.39 -8.77
C PRO A 105 -16.65 0.00 -10.14
N ASP A 106 -15.87 0.29 -11.18
CA ASP A 106 -16.08 -0.27 -12.51
C ASP A 106 -15.78 -1.77 -12.48
N LYS A 107 -16.84 -2.58 -12.50
CA LYS A 107 -16.73 -4.04 -12.35
C LYS A 107 -16.13 -4.71 -13.57
N ASP A 108 -16.40 -4.20 -14.77
CA ASP A 108 -15.88 -4.77 -16.00
C ASP A 108 -14.36 -4.54 -16.07
N TRP A 109 -13.93 -3.32 -15.81
CA TRP A 109 -12.52 -3.00 -15.71
C TRP A 109 -11.80 -3.84 -14.62
N LEU A 110 -12.42 -3.96 -13.43
CA LEU A 110 -11.83 -4.74 -12.33
C LEU A 110 -11.67 -6.21 -12.71
N HIS A 111 -12.68 -6.80 -13.34
CA HIS A 111 -12.63 -8.19 -13.81
C HIS A 111 -11.51 -8.39 -14.82
N ASP A 112 -11.41 -7.51 -15.82
CA ASP A 112 -10.38 -7.60 -16.85
C ASP A 112 -8.99 -7.38 -16.27
N PHE A 113 -8.84 -6.44 -15.36
CA PHE A 113 -7.58 -6.19 -14.66
C PHE A 113 -7.11 -7.40 -13.86
N VAL A 114 -7.99 -8.01 -13.06
CA VAL A 114 -7.67 -9.20 -12.26
C VAL A 114 -7.31 -10.38 -13.18
N ALA A 115 -8.10 -10.62 -14.22
CA ALA A 115 -7.84 -11.71 -15.16
C ALA A 115 -6.49 -11.56 -15.88
N ASN A 116 -6.14 -10.34 -16.30
CA ASN A 116 -4.91 -10.11 -17.05
C ASN A 116 -3.65 -10.01 -16.15
N THR A 117 -3.82 -9.67 -14.86
CA THR A 117 -2.70 -9.44 -13.94
C THR A 117 -2.36 -10.69 -13.11
N PHE A 118 -3.38 -11.42 -12.67
CA PHE A 118 -3.22 -12.49 -11.69
C PHE A 118 -3.57 -13.88 -12.20
N CYS A 119 -4.19 -13.98 -13.39
CA CYS A 119 -4.57 -15.27 -13.97
C CYS A 119 -3.69 -15.62 -15.16
N GLU A 120 -3.16 -16.84 -15.19
CA GLU A 120 -2.53 -17.40 -16.39
C GLU A 120 -3.61 -17.92 -17.33
N LYS A 121 -3.47 -17.67 -18.64
CA LYS A 121 -4.31 -18.30 -19.65
C LYS A 121 -3.96 -19.79 -19.69
N ILE A 122 -4.89 -20.62 -19.28
CA ILE A 122 -4.81 -22.06 -19.50
C ILE A 122 -5.02 -22.28 -21.02
N SER A 123 -3.95 -22.65 -21.71
CA SER A 123 -3.99 -23.01 -23.13
C SER A 123 -4.42 -24.46 -23.32
#